data_302447f27b82b4011c75eaaf9d2246f3
#
_entry.id   302447f27b82b4011c75eaaf9d2246f3
#
_cell.length_a   1.000
_cell.length_b   1.000
_cell.length_c   1.000
_cell.angle_alpha   90.00
_cell.angle_beta   90.00
_cell.angle_gamma   90.00
#
_symmetry.space_group_name_H-M   'P 1'
#
loop_
_entity.id
_entity.type
_entity.pdbx_description
1 polymer ?
#
loop_
_entity_poly.entity_id
_entity_poly.type
_entity_poly.pdbx_seq_one_letter_code
_entity_poly.pdbx_strand_id
1 'polypeptide(L)'
;MRVTISLPCFGRPQRTRRAIQCILNQDLKGWEAFIMGDNCPHFQKMIDSGEMEWLQWGANLQGNKLHYFNSPERGGGHGYKLTNHAIQNATGKYLVFFANDDVILPNHLSNYLEIEKYPDVDLMYFDSYLEPSKAPRISHLGFCQIGHSEIIVKTDIARKSLPHTDKYGHDWDFISNIMGMGKCIKSKSKLQTYRVMHIPSIGCVDSID
;
A
#
# COMPACT_ATOMS: atom_id res chain seq x y z
N MET A 1 -11.42 8.41 10.00
CA MET A 1 -10.35 8.54 8.99
C MET A 1 -10.93 8.51 7.58
N ARG A 2 -10.30 9.20 6.61
CA ARG A 2 -10.74 9.13 5.21
C ARG A 2 -10.09 7.96 4.48
N VAL A 3 -8.80 7.73 4.72
CA VAL A 3 -8.00 6.71 4.04
C VAL A 3 -7.26 5.86 5.05
N THR A 4 -7.26 4.55 4.88
CA THR A 4 -6.39 3.60 5.54
C THR A 4 -5.32 3.16 4.54
N ILE A 5 -4.06 3.14 4.98
CA ILE A 5 -2.90 2.75 4.19
C ILE A 5 -2.39 1.41 4.73
N SER A 6 -2.20 0.42 3.86
CA SER A 6 -1.54 -0.84 4.19
C SER A 6 -0.12 -0.84 3.61
N LEU A 7 0.89 -1.01 4.46
CA LEU A 7 2.30 -1.12 4.08
C LEU A 7 2.95 -2.33 4.76
N PRO A 8 2.88 -3.53 4.18
CA PRO A 8 3.68 -4.66 4.62
C PRO A 8 5.16 -4.43 4.27
N CYS A 9 6.06 -4.78 5.21
CA CYS A 9 7.49 -4.53 5.11
C CYS A 9 8.28 -5.84 5.30
N PHE A 10 9.20 -6.11 4.38
CA PHE A 10 10.17 -7.19 4.54
C PHE A 10 11.50 -6.83 3.87
N GLY A 11 12.61 -7.03 4.59
CA GLY A 11 13.94 -6.64 4.12
C GLY A 11 14.04 -5.14 3.79
N ARG A 12 15.01 -4.74 3.01
CA ARG A 12 15.15 -3.41 2.39
C ARG A 12 14.95 -2.24 3.37
N PRO A 13 15.76 -2.11 4.44
CA PRO A 13 15.51 -1.16 5.52
C PRO A 13 15.44 0.29 5.05
N GLN A 14 16.29 0.69 4.12
CA GLN A 14 16.29 2.06 3.59
C GLN A 14 15.07 2.36 2.72
N ARG A 15 14.64 1.39 1.91
CA ARG A 15 13.40 1.54 1.13
C ARG A 15 12.17 1.62 2.03
N THR A 16 12.14 0.80 3.10
CA THR A 16 11.09 0.88 4.11
C THR A 16 11.02 2.27 4.74
N ARG A 17 12.16 2.83 5.19
CA ARG A 17 12.20 4.21 5.72
C ARG A 17 11.70 5.23 4.70
N ARG A 18 12.14 5.11 3.45
CA ARG A 18 11.69 5.98 2.36
C ARG A 18 10.18 5.88 2.15
N ALA A 19 9.61 4.67 2.10
CA ALA A 19 8.18 4.47 1.92
C ALA A 19 7.38 5.09 3.09
N ILE A 20 7.83 4.91 4.34
CA ILE A 20 7.22 5.55 5.51
C ILE A 20 7.30 7.07 5.39
N GLN A 21 8.45 7.61 5.02
CA GLN A 21 8.61 9.06 4.84
C GLN A 21 7.69 9.61 3.74
N CYS A 22 7.48 8.88 2.66
CA CYS A 22 6.51 9.25 1.62
C CYS A 22 5.09 9.33 2.16
N ILE A 23 4.69 8.43 3.08
CA ILE A 23 3.38 8.45 3.74
C ILE A 23 3.26 9.67 4.67
N LEU A 24 4.27 9.94 5.49
CA LEU A 24 4.27 11.09 6.40
C LEU A 24 4.21 12.44 5.67
N ASN A 25 4.78 12.50 4.48
CA ASN A 25 4.83 13.70 3.64
C ASN A 25 3.56 13.92 2.79
N GLN A 26 2.51 13.11 2.96
CA GLN A 26 1.28 13.32 2.23
C GLN A 26 0.59 14.64 2.61
N ASP A 27 0.07 15.34 1.60
CA ASP A 27 -0.67 16.60 1.76
C ASP A 27 -2.03 16.37 2.43
N LEU A 28 -2.68 15.24 2.14
CA LEU A 28 -3.90 14.82 2.81
C LEU A 28 -3.62 14.56 4.30
N LYS A 29 -4.51 15.02 5.17
CA LYS A 29 -4.50 14.72 6.61
C LYS A 29 -5.72 13.88 7.00
N GLY A 30 -5.67 13.30 8.19
CA GLY A 30 -6.73 12.42 8.67
C GLY A 30 -6.68 11.01 8.04
N TRP A 31 -5.50 10.55 7.63
CA TRP A 31 -5.26 9.16 7.27
C TRP A 31 -4.83 8.32 8.48
N GLU A 32 -4.97 7.02 8.35
CA GLU A 32 -4.27 6.06 9.21
C GLU A 32 -3.40 5.14 8.34
N ALA A 33 -2.31 4.65 8.91
CA ALA A 33 -1.42 3.72 8.23
C ALA A 33 -1.08 2.53 9.13
N PHE A 34 -1.10 1.34 8.56
CA PHE A 34 -0.59 0.12 9.16
C PHE A 34 0.75 -0.22 8.52
N ILE A 35 1.84 -0.01 9.25
CA ILE A 35 3.22 -0.33 8.87
C ILE A 35 3.58 -1.63 9.58
N MET A 36 3.72 -2.71 8.82
CA MET A 36 3.73 -4.05 9.40
C MET A 36 4.93 -4.85 8.91
N GLY A 37 5.83 -5.22 9.81
CA GLY A 37 6.94 -6.10 9.51
C GLY A 37 6.49 -7.56 9.37
N ASP A 38 6.92 -8.24 8.32
CA ASP A 38 6.64 -9.65 8.08
C ASP A 38 7.75 -10.54 8.69
N ASN A 39 7.81 -10.61 10.01
CA ASN A 39 8.92 -11.20 10.76
C ASN A 39 10.26 -10.66 10.24
N CYS A 40 10.36 -9.35 10.15
CA CYS A 40 11.48 -8.67 9.54
C CYS A 40 12.48 -8.18 10.59
N PRO A 41 13.71 -8.72 10.67
CA PRO A 41 14.70 -8.31 11.67
C PRO A 41 15.06 -6.82 11.58
N HIS A 42 15.10 -6.26 10.38
CA HIS A 42 15.39 -4.83 10.19
C HIS A 42 14.26 -3.95 10.71
N PHE A 43 13.00 -4.36 10.51
CA PHE A 43 11.87 -3.62 11.04
C PHE A 43 11.80 -3.73 12.56
N GLN A 44 12.14 -4.90 13.13
CA GLN A 44 12.26 -5.06 14.57
C GLN A 44 13.30 -4.09 15.16
N LYS A 45 14.47 -3.94 14.52
CA LYS A 45 15.48 -2.95 14.94
C LYS A 45 14.96 -1.52 14.93
N MET A 46 14.10 -1.13 13.98
CA MET A 46 13.47 0.19 13.95
C MET A 46 12.52 0.36 15.15
N ILE A 47 11.81 -0.69 15.56
CA ILE A 47 10.96 -0.67 16.76
C ILE A 47 11.84 -0.55 18.02
N ASP A 48 12.83 -1.43 18.18
CA ASP A 48 13.68 -1.50 19.37
C ASP A 48 14.51 -0.23 19.61
N SER A 49 14.84 0.48 18.54
CA SER A 49 15.56 1.76 18.60
C SER A 49 14.67 2.97 18.94
N GLY A 50 13.34 2.79 19.04
CA GLY A 50 12.39 3.88 19.21
C GLY A 50 12.08 4.68 17.94
N GLU A 51 12.65 4.31 16.78
CA GLU A 51 12.42 5.01 15.50
C GLU A 51 10.93 5.03 15.14
N MET A 52 10.24 3.90 15.30
CA MET A 52 8.82 3.80 14.96
C MET A 52 7.93 4.61 15.92
N GLU A 53 8.29 4.71 17.19
CA GLU A 53 7.59 5.55 18.17
C GLU A 53 7.68 7.04 17.82
N TRP A 54 8.86 7.49 17.40
CA TRP A 54 9.09 8.85 16.91
C TRP A 54 8.23 9.18 15.69
N LEU A 55 8.18 8.27 14.71
CA LEU A 55 7.39 8.44 13.50
C LEU A 55 5.89 8.46 13.80
N GLN A 56 5.43 7.62 14.73
CA GLN A 56 4.04 7.62 15.22
C GLN A 56 3.68 8.94 15.90
N TRP A 57 4.56 9.44 16.77
CA TRP A 57 4.35 10.73 17.44
C TRP A 57 4.24 11.86 16.40
N GLY A 58 5.14 11.91 15.41
CA GLY A 58 5.11 12.90 14.34
C GLY A 58 3.81 12.82 13.51
N ALA A 59 3.31 11.62 13.20
CA ALA A 59 2.05 11.42 12.51
C ALA A 59 0.86 11.96 13.34
N ASN A 60 0.84 11.66 14.64
CA ASN A 60 -0.21 12.10 15.55
C ASN A 60 -0.28 13.62 15.66
N LEU A 61 0.86 14.31 15.70
CA LEU A 61 0.93 15.78 15.70
C LEU A 61 0.29 16.39 14.45
N GLN A 62 0.26 15.67 13.35
CA GLN A 62 -0.35 16.09 12.09
C GLN A 62 -1.83 15.67 11.96
N GLY A 63 -2.43 15.09 13.00
CA GLY A 63 -3.82 14.60 12.97
C GLY A 63 -4.01 13.29 12.22
N ASN A 64 -2.93 12.53 12.02
CA ASN A 64 -2.92 11.21 11.38
C ASN A 64 -2.75 10.12 12.44
N LYS A 65 -2.91 8.84 12.05
CA LYS A 65 -2.62 7.70 12.93
C LYS A 65 -1.65 6.75 12.25
N LEU A 66 -0.62 6.33 12.99
CA LEU A 66 0.31 5.34 12.52
C LEU A 66 0.29 4.15 13.49
N HIS A 67 -0.05 2.98 12.98
CA HIS A 67 -0.01 1.70 13.69
C HIS A 67 1.18 0.92 13.18
N TYR A 68 1.94 0.27 14.07
CA TYR A 68 3.08 -0.54 13.65
C TYR A 68 3.25 -1.75 14.55
N PHE A 69 3.69 -2.84 13.96
CA PHE A 69 4.14 -4.04 14.66
C PHE A 69 5.00 -4.90 13.73
N ASN A 70 5.83 -5.75 14.30
CA ASN A 70 6.51 -6.81 13.57
C ASN A 70 5.84 -8.14 13.90
N SER A 71 5.38 -8.86 12.87
CA SER A 71 4.75 -10.17 13.06
C SER A 71 5.76 -11.15 13.67
N PRO A 72 5.37 -11.97 14.64
CA PRO A 72 6.27 -12.99 15.22
C PRO A 72 6.62 -14.10 14.20
N GLU A 73 5.79 -14.27 13.19
CA GLU A 73 5.98 -15.29 12.14
C GLU A 73 5.85 -14.66 10.75
N ARG A 74 6.53 -15.29 9.77
CA ARG A 74 6.36 -14.92 8.36
C ARG A 74 4.92 -15.19 7.92
N GLY A 75 4.32 -14.18 7.31
CA GLY A 75 2.94 -14.22 6.82
C GLY A 75 2.75 -14.92 5.48
N GLY A 76 3.79 -15.58 4.95
CA GLY A 76 3.77 -16.16 3.60
C GLY A 76 4.19 -15.17 2.52
N GLY A 77 4.05 -15.56 1.25
CA GLY A 77 4.47 -14.76 0.11
C GLY A 77 3.82 -13.38 0.07
N HIS A 78 4.61 -12.36 -0.25
CA HIS A 78 4.15 -10.99 -0.51
C HIS A 78 3.38 -10.30 0.64
N GLY A 79 3.46 -10.79 1.89
CA GLY A 79 2.85 -10.14 3.05
C GLY A 79 1.31 -10.16 3.08
N TYR A 80 0.68 -11.13 2.44
CA TYR A 80 -0.78 -11.19 2.30
C TYR A 80 -1.53 -11.23 3.64
N LYS A 81 -1.00 -11.92 4.68
CA LYS A 81 -1.61 -11.94 6.01
C LYS A 81 -1.64 -10.56 6.65
N LEU A 82 -0.57 -9.78 6.45
CA LEU A 82 -0.49 -8.40 6.95
C LEU A 82 -1.47 -7.49 6.20
N THR A 83 -1.59 -7.66 4.88
CA THR A 83 -2.60 -6.95 4.09
C THR A 83 -4.02 -7.27 4.57
N ASN A 84 -4.35 -8.54 4.82
CA ASN A 84 -5.62 -8.94 5.40
C ASN A 84 -5.86 -8.33 6.78
N HIS A 85 -4.81 -8.27 7.63
CA HIS A 85 -4.89 -7.61 8.92
C HIS A 85 -5.25 -6.11 8.79
N ALA A 86 -4.59 -5.40 7.87
CA ALA A 86 -4.90 -3.99 7.63
C ALA A 86 -6.34 -3.79 7.14
N ILE A 87 -6.82 -4.62 6.21
CA ILE A 87 -8.20 -4.55 5.71
C ILE A 87 -9.23 -4.76 6.83
N GLN A 88 -9.00 -5.76 7.70
CA GLN A 88 -9.91 -6.07 8.80
C GLN A 88 -9.98 -4.95 9.83
N ASN A 89 -8.85 -4.30 10.13
CA ASN A 89 -8.73 -3.28 11.17
C ASN A 89 -8.86 -1.83 10.64
N ALA A 90 -9.02 -1.65 9.34
CA ALA A 90 -9.16 -0.34 8.72
C ALA A 90 -10.34 0.45 9.30
N THR A 91 -10.13 1.72 9.65
CA THR A 91 -11.19 2.65 10.05
C THR A 91 -11.50 3.71 9.01
N GLY A 92 -10.65 3.84 7.99
CA GLY A 92 -10.84 4.74 6.86
C GLY A 92 -12.00 4.30 5.96
N LYS A 93 -12.65 5.27 5.33
CA LYS A 93 -13.68 4.99 4.32
C LYS A 93 -13.12 4.25 3.11
N TYR A 94 -11.86 4.52 2.79
CA TYR A 94 -11.14 3.95 1.67
C TYR A 94 -9.85 3.29 2.14
N LEU A 95 -9.41 2.28 1.37
CA LEU A 95 -8.15 1.57 1.53
C LEU A 95 -7.25 1.82 0.32
N VAL A 96 -5.97 2.01 0.60
CA VAL A 96 -4.87 2.02 -0.38
C VAL A 96 -3.75 1.10 0.10
N PHE A 97 -2.98 0.59 -0.84
CA PHE A 97 -1.94 -0.40 -0.57
C PHE A 97 -0.61 0.08 -1.15
N PHE A 98 0.46 -0.06 -0.38
CA PHE A 98 1.81 0.22 -0.86
C PHE A 98 2.73 -0.94 -0.54
N ALA A 99 3.75 -1.12 -1.36
CA ALA A 99 4.88 -1.96 -1.05
C ALA A 99 6.04 -1.10 -0.51
N ASN A 100 6.93 -1.69 0.28
CA ASN A 100 8.05 -0.95 0.87
C ASN A 100 9.13 -0.54 -0.16
N ASP A 101 8.97 -0.91 -1.42
CA ASP A 101 9.78 -0.46 -2.55
C ASP A 101 9.08 0.60 -3.43
N ASP A 102 7.84 0.92 -3.15
CA ASP A 102 7.13 2.00 -3.84
C ASP A 102 7.59 3.38 -3.36
N VAL A 103 7.50 4.35 -4.27
CA VAL A 103 7.65 5.78 -3.97
C VAL A 103 6.38 6.47 -4.39
N ILE A 104 5.78 7.22 -3.48
CA ILE A 104 4.58 8.00 -3.73
C ILE A 104 4.86 9.48 -3.55
N LEU A 105 4.27 10.30 -4.41
CA LEU A 105 4.40 11.76 -4.34
C LEU A 105 3.53 12.34 -3.23
N PRO A 106 3.83 13.57 -2.75
CA PRO A 106 3.08 14.19 -1.66
C PRO A 106 1.58 14.34 -1.89
N ASN A 107 1.13 14.45 -3.14
CA ASN A 107 -0.28 14.60 -3.52
C ASN A 107 -0.96 13.26 -3.90
N HIS A 108 -0.34 12.13 -3.60
CA HIS A 108 -0.84 10.82 -4.02
C HIS A 108 -2.21 10.50 -3.40
N LEU A 109 -2.32 10.65 -2.07
CA LEU A 109 -3.59 10.39 -1.38
C LEU A 109 -4.70 11.36 -1.78
N SER A 110 -4.37 12.64 -1.98
CA SER A 110 -5.34 13.64 -2.46
C SER A 110 -5.88 13.28 -3.85
N ASN A 111 -5.01 12.81 -4.74
CA ASN A 111 -5.40 12.37 -6.08
C ASN A 111 -6.29 11.12 -6.01
N TYR A 112 -6.00 10.18 -5.11
CA TYR A 112 -6.83 8.98 -4.93
C TYR A 112 -8.24 9.31 -4.49
N LEU A 113 -8.47 10.41 -3.77
CA LEU A 113 -9.80 10.86 -3.38
C LEU A 113 -10.67 11.34 -4.57
N GLU A 114 -10.17 11.26 -5.80
CA GLU A 114 -11.02 11.41 -6.99
C GLU A 114 -12.23 10.45 -6.95
N ILE A 115 -12.10 9.29 -6.32
CA ILE A 115 -13.19 8.30 -6.15
C ILE A 115 -14.43 8.93 -5.48
N GLU A 116 -14.25 9.96 -4.65
CA GLU A 116 -15.37 10.62 -3.96
C GLU A 116 -16.35 11.35 -4.90
N LYS A 117 -15.90 11.64 -6.11
CA LYS A 117 -16.75 12.21 -7.17
C LYS A 117 -17.72 11.19 -7.78
N TYR A 118 -17.51 9.91 -7.45
CA TYR A 118 -18.26 8.79 -8.01
C TYR A 118 -18.78 7.88 -6.88
N PRO A 119 -19.86 8.28 -6.20
CA PRO A 119 -20.34 7.61 -4.98
C PRO A 119 -20.77 6.15 -5.20
N ASP A 120 -21.13 5.77 -6.41
CA ASP A 120 -21.50 4.44 -6.83
C ASP A 120 -20.31 3.55 -7.24
N VAL A 121 -19.08 4.12 -7.25
CA VAL A 121 -17.85 3.38 -7.56
C VAL A 121 -17.27 2.78 -6.29
N ASP A 122 -16.87 1.53 -6.35
CA ASP A 122 -16.32 0.78 -5.22
C ASP A 122 -14.80 0.63 -5.29
N LEU A 123 -14.24 0.57 -6.49
CA LEU A 123 -12.81 0.57 -6.75
C LEU A 123 -12.48 1.53 -7.90
N MET A 124 -11.47 2.36 -7.69
CA MET A 124 -10.87 3.17 -8.75
C MET A 124 -9.41 2.77 -8.93
N TYR A 125 -8.96 2.67 -10.17
CA TYR A 125 -7.58 2.31 -10.49
C TYR A 125 -6.92 3.34 -11.40
N PHE A 126 -5.59 3.35 -11.39
CA PHE A 126 -4.76 4.43 -11.88
C PHE A 126 -3.58 3.89 -12.67
N ASP A 127 -3.06 4.70 -13.58
CA ASP A 127 -1.76 4.47 -14.21
C ASP A 127 -0.63 4.84 -13.22
N SER A 128 0.52 4.23 -13.41
CA SER A 128 1.71 4.47 -12.60
C SER A 128 2.94 4.71 -13.46
N TYR A 129 4.10 4.95 -12.84
CA TYR A 129 5.38 5.04 -13.53
C TYR A 129 6.32 3.95 -13.03
N LEU A 130 7.21 3.51 -13.91
CA LEU A 130 8.24 2.53 -13.59
C LEU A 130 9.55 3.25 -13.26
N GLU A 131 10.15 2.97 -12.12
CA GLU A 131 11.50 3.40 -11.80
C GLU A 131 12.54 2.36 -12.30
N PRO A 132 13.73 2.79 -12.73
CA PRO A 132 14.21 4.17 -12.85
C PRO A 132 13.84 4.84 -14.17
N SER A 133 13.23 4.14 -15.11
CA SER A 133 12.98 4.61 -16.47
C SER A 133 12.01 5.79 -16.54
N LYS A 134 11.19 5.98 -15.50
CA LYS A 134 10.03 6.90 -15.49
C LYS A 134 9.05 6.69 -16.64
N ALA A 135 9.08 5.50 -17.24
CA ALA A 135 8.14 5.13 -18.28
C ALA A 135 6.72 4.98 -17.69
N PRO A 136 5.69 5.45 -18.37
CA PRO A 136 4.32 5.23 -17.93
C PRO A 136 3.98 3.74 -17.96
N ARG A 137 3.38 3.24 -16.90
CA ARG A 137 2.73 1.93 -16.83
C ARG A 137 1.23 2.15 -16.93
N ILE A 138 0.67 1.74 -18.02
CA ILE A 138 -0.77 1.81 -18.25
C ILE A 138 -1.42 0.60 -17.58
N SER A 139 -2.23 0.85 -16.57
CA SER A 139 -2.92 -0.19 -15.81
C SER A 139 -4.22 -0.60 -16.52
N HIS A 140 -4.48 -1.89 -16.53
CA HIS A 140 -5.70 -2.49 -17.04
C HIS A 140 -6.23 -3.52 -16.05
N LEU A 141 -7.54 -3.70 -15.97
CA LEU A 141 -8.14 -4.76 -15.17
C LEU A 141 -7.86 -6.11 -15.83
N GLY A 142 -6.77 -6.76 -15.40
CA GLY A 142 -6.30 -8.03 -15.92
C GLY A 142 -5.15 -8.60 -15.10
N PHE A 143 -4.98 -9.91 -15.13
CA PHE A 143 -3.88 -10.60 -14.47
C PHE A 143 -2.52 -10.04 -14.91
N CYS A 144 -1.63 -9.73 -13.97
CA CYS A 144 -0.33 -9.10 -14.16
C CYS A 144 -0.36 -7.70 -14.82
N GLN A 145 -1.54 -7.10 -15.03
CA GLN A 145 -1.68 -5.78 -15.66
C GLN A 145 -1.98 -4.66 -14.65
N ILE A 146 -2.26 -5.02 -13.41
CA ILE A 146 -2.55 -4.11 -12.30
C ILE A 146 -2.01 -4.70 -11.00
N GLY A 147 -1.60 -3.86 -10.08
CA GLY A 147 -1.17 -4.26 -8.73
C GLY A 147 -1.89 -3.45 -7.66
N HIS A 148 -1.70 -3.83 -6.41
CA HIS A 148 -2.33 -3.18 -5.27
C HIS A 148 -2.02 -1.68 -5.17
N SER A 149 -0.79 -1.26 -5.47
CA SER A 149 -0.40 0.16 -5.37
C SER A 149 -1.11 1.08 -6.38
N GLU A 150 -1.85 0.50 -7.32
CA GLU A 150 -2.54 1.22 -8.40
C GLU A 150 -4.03 1.35 -8.14
N ILE A 151 -4.53 1.01 -6.94
CA ILE A 151 -5.95 1.05 -6.62
C ILE A 151 -6.25 1.82 -5.33
N ILE A 152 -7.45 2.39 -5.30
CA ILE A 152 -8.17 2.76 -4.08
C ILE A 152 -9.52 2.04 -4.08
N VAL A 153 -9.92 1.54 -2.94
CA VAL A 153 -11.13 0.74 -2.78
C VAL A 153 -11.91 1.17 -1.55
N LYS A 154 -13.25 1.10 -1.59
CA LYS A 154 -14.07 1.24 -0.39
C LYS A 154 -13.75 0.13 0.61
N THR A 155 -13.57 0.49 1.86
CA THR A 155 -13.19 -0.46 2.93
C THR A 155 -14.22 -1.58 3.09
N ASP A 156 -15.51 -1.27 2.99
CA ASP A 156 -16.56 -2.27 3.15
C ASP A 156 -16.56 -3.32 2.05
N ILE A 157 -16.26 -2.94 0.82
CA ILE A 157 -16.15 -3.90 -0.29
C ILE A 157 -14.86 -4.70 -0.19
N ALA A 158 -13.77 -4.06 0.24
CA ALA A 158 -12.50 -4.73 0.48
C ALA A 158 -12.62 -5.86 1.51
N ARG A 159 -13.34 -5.63 2.61
CA ARG A 159 -13.62 -6.65 3.62
C ARG A 159 -14.41 -7.85 3.08
N LYS A 160 -15.33 -7.62 2.16
CA LYS A 160 -16.09 -8.71 1.51
C LYS A 160 -15.23 -9.54 0.56
N SER A 161 -14.10 -9.00 0.10
CA SER A 161 -13.18 -9.66 -0.82
C SER A 161 -12.10 -10.49 -0.13
N LEU A 162 -12.07 -10.53 1.21
CA LEU A 162 -11.12 -11.35 1.96
C LEU A 162 -11.39 -12.86 1.80
N PRO A 163 -10.36 -13.69 1.96
CA PRO A 163 -8.95 -13.34 2.24
C PRO A 163 -8.08 -13.19 0.99
N HIS A 164 -7.03 -12.37 1.08
CA HIS A 164 -5.86 -12.56 0.20
C HIS A 164 -5.19 -13.89 0.53
N THR A 165 -4.62 -14.52 -0.46
CA THR A 165 -3.99 -15.84 -0.33
C THR A 165 -2.49 -15.79 -0.63
N ASP A 166 -1.77 -16.88 -0.32
CA ASP A 166 -0.33 -17.02 -0.59
C ASP A 166 -0.01 -17.37 -2.05
N LYS A 167 -0.88 -17.03 -2.98
CA LYS A 167 -0.68 -17.29 -4.40
C LYS A 167 -0.01 -16.11 -5.08
N TYR A 168 0.84 -16.37 -6.06
CA TYR A 168 1.28 -15.34 -6.98
C TYR A 168 0.07 -14.76 -7.70
N GLY A 169 -0.04 -13.42 -7.74
CA GLY A 169 -1.21 -12.75 -8.33
C GLY A 169 -2.40 -12.59 -7.38
N HIS A 170 -2.20 -12.75 -6.05
CA HIS A 170 -3.24 -12.56 -5.04
C HIS A 170 -3.90 -11.17 -5.08
N ASP A 171 -3.19 -10.15 -5.56
CA ASP A 171 -3.71 -8.82 -5.83
C ASP A 171 -4.75 -8.84 -6.98
N TRP A 172 -4.52 -9.64 -8.02
CA TRP A 172 -5.52 -9.83 -9.06
C TRP A 172 -6.75 -10.61 -8.55
N ASP A 173 -6.57 -11.65 -7.74
CA ASP A 173 -7.68 -12.39 -7.13
C ASP A 173 -8.57 -11.45 -6.30
N PHE A 174 -7.94 -10.57 -5.50
CA PHE A 174 -8.66 -9.57 -4.73
C PHE A 174 -9.43 -8.58 -5.62
N ILE A 175 -8.77 -8.03 -6.63
CA ILE A 175 -9.39 -7.07 -7.56
C ILE A 175 -10.53 -7.73 -8.35
N SER A 176 -10.33 -8.96 -8.84
CA SER A 176 -11.35 -9.69 -9.60
C SER A 176 -12.58 -10.02 -8.76
N ASN A 177 -12.41 -10.34 -7.47
CA ASN A 177 -13.52 -10.51 -6.54
C ASN A 177 -14.32 -9.21 -6.38
N ILE A 178 -13.64 -8.06 -6.27
CA ILE A 178 -14.32 -6.76 -6.20
C ILE A 178 -15.09 -6.48 -7.50
N MET A 179 -14.49 -6.77 -8.66
CA MET A 179 -15.17 -6.62 -9.97
C MET A 179 -16.46 -7.44 -10.06
N GLY A 180 -16.50 -8.60 -9.43
CA GLY A 180 -17.70 -9.45 -9.36
C GLY A 180 -18.79 -8.93 -8.43
N MET A 181 -18.46 -8.02 -7.50
CA MET A 181 -19.38 -7.53 -6.45
C MET A 181 -19.73 -6.06 -6.60
N GLY A 182 -18.87 -5.27 -7.24
CA GLY A 182 -18.95 -3.82 -7.23
C GLY A 182 -18.55 -3.17 -8.54
N LYS A 183 -18.63 -1.84 -8.58
CA LYS A 183 -18.30 -1.03 -9.75
C LYS A 183 -16.86 -0.57 -9.71
N CYS A 184 -16.11 -0.92 -10.75
CA CYS A 184 -14.71 -0.52 -10.93
C CYS A 184 -14.58 0.47 -12.08
N ILE A 185 -13.84 1.55 -11.89
CA ILE A 185 -13.55 2.51 -12.96
C ILE A 185 -12.06 2.88 -12.98
N LYS A 186 -11.58 3.27 -14.17
CA LYS A 186 -10.26 3.88 -14.32
C LYS A 186 -10.35 5.38 -14.05
N SER A 187 -9.41 5.90 -13.27
CA SER A 187 -9.27 7.35 -13.10
C SER A 187 -8.87 8.02 -14.43
N LYS A 188 -9.35 9.22 -14.62
CA LYS A 188 -8.91 10.10 -15.71
C LYS A 188 -7.71 10.95 -15.30
N SER A 189 -7.39 11.02 -14.03
CA SER A 189 -6.24 11.74 -13.50
C SER A 189 -4.95 11.03 -13.85
N LYS A 190 -3.98 11.76 -14.35
CA LYS A 190 -2.62 11.24 -14.52
C LYS A 190 -1.98 11.18 -13.14
N LEU A 191 -1.92 9.99 -12.56
CA LEU A 191 -1.21 9.79 -11.32
C LEU A 191 0.29 9.81 -11.53
N GLN A 192 0.94 10.50 -10.62
CA GLN A 192 2.38 10.51 -10.49
C GLN A 192 2.79 9.55 -9.37
N THR A 193 2.48 8.28 -9.53
CA THR A 193 2.97 7.24 -8.62
C THR A 193 4.19 6.61 -9.26
N TYR A 194 5.34 6.78 -8.63
CA TYR A 194 6.54 6.05 -9.03
C TYR A 194 6.46 4.66 -8.39
N ARG A 195 6.43 3.63 -9.21
CA ARG A 195 6.62 2.27 -8.77
C ARG A 195 8.02 1.84 -9.13
N VAL A 196 8.81 1.46 -8.14
CA VAL A 196 10.06 0.77 -8.40
C VAL A 196 9.71 -0.60 -8.95
N MET A 197 10.00 -0.84 -10.22
CA MET A 197 9.86 -2.16 -10.77
C MET A 197 10.84 -3.08 -10.04
N HIS A 198 10.31 -4.06 -9.34
CA HIS A 198 11.09 -5.18 -8.87
C HIS A 198 11.52 -5.96 -10.12
N ILE A 199 12.74 -5.74 -10.61
CA ILE A 199 13.37 -6.71 -11.46
C ILE A 199 13.55 -7.93 -10.56
N PRO A 200 13.00 -9.12 -10.90
CA PRO A 200 13.29 -10.32 -10.16
C PRO A 200 14.80 -10.52 -10.22
N SER A 201 15.53 -9.95 -9.30
CA SER A 201 16.93 -10.21 -9.15
C SER A 201 17.01 -11.64 -8.67
N ILE A 202 17.65 -12.45 -9.44
CA ILE A 202 18.20 -13.75 -9.05
C ILE A 202 18.87 -13.56 -7.68
N GLY A 203 18.15 -13.98 -6.62
CA GLY A 203 18.58 -13.84 -5.22
C GLY A 203 18.31 -12.44 -4.67
N CYS A 204 17.40 -12.33 -3.71
CA CYS A 204 17.36 -11.20 -2.78
C CYS A 204 18.68 -11.19 -1.99
N VAL A 205 19.69 -10.59 -2.53
CA VAL A 205 20.85 -10.19 -1.75
C VAL A 205 20.58 -8.77 -1.33
N ASP A 206 20.36 -8.54 -0.05
CA ASP A 206 20.35 -7.23 0.61
C ASP A 206 21.75 -6.58 0.58
N SER A 207 22.36 -6.57 -0.55
CA SER A 207 23.70 -6.03 -0.73
C SER A 207 23.66 -4.89 -1.71
N ILE A 208 22.93 -3.84 -1.42
CA ILE A 208 23.25 -2.48 -1.90
C ILE A 208 22.47 -1.54 -0.99
N ASP A 209 23.05 -1.29 0.13
CA ASP A 209 22.92 -0.02 0.82
C ASP A 209 24.02 0.92 0.38
#